data_28e7abee3bdf556e523c59f54f0fa972
#
_entry.id   28e7abee3bdf556e523c59f54f0fa972
#
_cell.length_a   1.000
_cell.length_b   1.000
_cell.length_c   1.000
_cell.angle_alpha   90.00
_cell.angle_beta   90.00
_cell.angle_gamma   90.00
#
_symmetry.space_group_name_H-M   'P 1'
#
loop_
_entity.id
_entity.type
_entity.pdbx_description
1 polymer ?
#
loop_
_entity_poly.entity_id
_entity_poly.type
_entity_poly.pdbx_seq_one_letter_code
_entity_poly.pdbx_strand_id
1 'polypeptide(L)'
;MAFGWIDEQAELRRRAGLVRTLRPRAAGTPPLDLASNDYLGLARHPEVTEGAARAARTWGGGSTGSRLVTGTTELHTELERELAGFCGFEAALVLSSGYAANLAAVTALAPHGTRIVSDAGNHASLIDGCRLARGTAQVAAHADPDAVRKALDGHDGPAVAVSDTVFSVDGDAALLARLAEACRAYGAGLVLDDAHGLGVLGDGGRGARTRPDSRAPTTSS
;
A
#
# COMPACT_ATOMS: atom_id res chain seq x y z
N MET A 1 38.39 0.53 11.16
CA MET A 1 37.69 -0.03 9.96
C MET A 1 36.61 0.96 9.53
N ALA A 2 36.38 1.17 8.24
CA ALA A 2 35.46 2.21 7.74
C ALA A 2 34.00 2.07 8.21
N PHE A 3 33.56 0.89 8.62
CA PHE A 3 32.19 0.59 9.03
C PHE A 3 32.08 -0.03 10.44
N GLY A 4 33.03 0.25 11.35
CA GLY A 4 33.05 -0.32 12.72
C GLY A 4 31.77 -0.04 13.52
N TRP A 5 31.05 1.04 13.21
CA TRP A 5 29.75 1.36 13.82
C TRP A 5 28.64 0.33 13.53
N ILE A 6 28.79 -0.49 12.47
CA ILE A 6 27.82 -1.56 12.14
C ILE A 6 27.83 -2.63 13.23
N ASP A 7 29.01 -3.00 13.71
CA ASP A 7 29.15 -4.01 14.76
C ASP A 7 28.54 -3.55 16.08
N GLU A 8 28.72 -2.25 16.42
CA GLU A 8 28.10 -1.64 17.59
C GLU A 8 26.57 -1.65 17.50
N GLN A 9 26.03 -1.27 16.33
CA GLN A 9 24.58 -1.30 16.08
C GLN A 9 24.02 -2.74 16.09
N ALA A 10 24.75 -3.71 15.55
CA ALA A 10 24.38 -5.11 15.60
C ALA A 10 24.30 -5.65 17.03
N GLU A 11 25.27 -5.27 17.87
CA GLU A 11 25.28 -5.64 19.28
C GLU A 11 24.12 -5.00 20.05
N LEU A 12 23.82 -3.71 19.82
CA LEU A 12 22.67 -3.04 20.44
C LEU A 12 21.36 -3.74 20.08
N ARG A 13 21.16 -4.10 18.81
CA ARG A 13 19.98 -4.86 18.38
C ARG A 13 19.91 -6.25 19.03
N ARG A 14 21.05 -6.92 19.17
CA ARG A 14 21.11 -8.24 19.84
C ARG A 14 20.69 -8.14 21.31
N ARG A 15 21.20 -7.15 22.03
CA ARG A 15 20.85 -6.90 23.44
C ARG A 15 19.37 -6.54 23.60
N ALA A 16 18.81 -5.81 22.63
CA ALA A 16 17.39 -5.44 22.61
C ALA A 16 16.46 -6.58 22.15
N GLY A 17 16.96 -7.76 21.79
CA GLY A 17 16.15 -8.86 21.27
C GLY A 17 15.58 -8.62 19.87
N LEU A 18 16.12 -7.65 19.13
CA LEU A 18 15.59 -7.21 17.83
C LEU A 18 16.28 -7.88 16.62
N VAL A 19 17.03 -8.96 16.86
CA VAL A 19 17.67 -9.70 15.77
C VAL A 19 16.66 -10.61 15.09
N ARG A 20 16.49 -10.41 13.76
CA ARG A 20 15.69 -11.27 12.91
C ARG A 20 16.58 -12.19 12.09
N THR A 21 16.27 -13.47 12.10
CA THR A 21 17.02 -14.49 11.34
C THR A 21 16.17 -15.02 10.21
N LEU A 22 16.75 -15.05 9.00
CA LEU A 22 16.11 -15.67 7.84
C LEU A 22 15.98 -17.18 8.04
N ARG A 23 14.81 -17.74 7.77
CA ARG A 23 14.50 -19.18 7.82
C ARG A 23 14.02 -19.63 6.45
N PRO A 24 14.92 -20.09 5.55
CA PRO A 24 14.55 -20.53 4.21
C PRO A 24 13.55 -21.69 4.27
N ARG A 25 12.49 -21.61 3.46
CA ARG A 25 11.53 -22.70 3.27
C ARG A 25 11.95 -23.61 2.10
N ALA A 26 11.82 -24.92 2.28
CA ALA A 26 11.93 -25.87 1.17
C ALA A 26 10.68 -25.78 0.25
N ALA A 27 10.83 -26.24 -0.98
CA ALA A 27 9.76 -26.23 -1.99
C ALA A 27 8.61 -27.24 -1.70
N GLY A 28 8.79 -28.16 -0.76
CA GLY A 28 7.80 -29.17 -0.36
C GLY A 28 6.56 -28.60 0.30
N THR A 29 5.72 -29.49 0.86
CA THR A 29 4.50 -29.09 1.60
C THR A 29 4.88 -28.20 2.77
N PRO A 30 4.42 -26.95 2.81
CA PRO A 30 4.74 -26.07 3.93
C PRO A 30 4.00 -26.53 5.18
N PRO A 31 4.56 -26.30 6.37
CA PRO A 31 3.78 -26.35 7.61
C PRO A 31 2.61 -25.35 7.50
N LEU A 32 1.65 -25.43 8.41
CA LEU A 32 0.59 -24.42 8.52
C LEU A 32 1.22 -23.05 8.69
N ASP A 33 1.02 -22.20 7.67
CA ASP A 33 1.64 -20.87 7.59
C ASP A 33 0.61 -19.79 7.97
N LEU A 34 0.62 -19.40 9.24
CA LEU A 34 -0.26 -18.37 9.77
C LEU A 34 0.27 -16.94 9.58
N ALA A 35 1.46 -16.79 8.97
CA ALA A 35 2.10 -15.51 8.72
C ALA A 35 2.13 -15.15 7.22
N SER A 36 1.54 -15.98 6.37
CA SER A 36 1.48 -15.75 4.93
C SER A 36 0.46 -14.68 4.58
N ASN A 37 0.80 -13.84 3.59
CA ASN A 37 -0.15 -12.93 2.95
C ASN A 37 -0.92 -13.60 1.79
N ASP A 38 -0.72 -14.90 1.54
CA ASP A 38 -1.47 -15.68 0.54
C ASP A 38 -2.85 -16.10 1.11
N TYR A 39 -3.69 -15.12 1.41
CA TYR A 39 -4.97 -15.30 2.09
C TYR A 39 -5.93 -16.22 1.36
N LEU A 40 -5.85 -16.27 0.03
CA LEU A 40 -6.72 -17.08 -0.84
C LEU A 40 -6.05 -18.38 -1.30
N GLY A 41 -4.80 -18.65 -0.91
CA GLY A 41 -4.05 -19.82 -1.34
C GLY A 41 -3.71 -19.85 -2.83
N LEU A 42 -3.66 -18.69 -3.48
CA LEU A 42 -3.50 -18.58 -4.93
C LEU A 42 -2.06 -18.74 -5.42
N ALA A 43 -1.06 -18.59 -4.54
CA ALA A 43 0.35 -18.65 -4.94
C ALA A 43 0.74 -19.97 -5.65
N ARG A 44 0.02 -21.04 -5.41
CA ARG A 44 0.22 -22.36 -6.05
C ARG A 44 -0.99 -22.82 -6.85
N HIS A 45 -1.97 -21.97 -7.09
CA HIS A 45 -3.13 -22.34 -7.89
C HIS A 45 -2.70 -22.66 -9.32
N PRO A 46 -3.19 -23.77 -9.92
CA PRO A 46 -2.73 -24.22 -11.25
C PRO A 46 -2.90 -23.16 -12.33
N GLU A 47 -4.01 -22.43 -12.36
CA GLU A 47 -4.25 -21.37 -13.34
C GLU A 47 -3.28 -20.19 -13.19
N VAL A 48 -2.93 -19.82 -11.94
CA VAL A 48 -1.97 -18.75 -11.66
C VAL A 48 -0.56 -19.15 -12.10
N THR A 49 -0.13 -20.36 -11.75
CA THR A 49 1.21 -20.86 -12.12
C THR A 49 1.33 -21.09 -13.62
N GLU A 50 0.30 -21.60 -14.31
CA GLU A 50 0.31 -21.74 -15.78
C GLU A 50 0.25 -20.39 -16.48
N GLY A 51 -0.51 -19.42 -15.95
CA GLY A 51 -0.51 -18.04 -16.44
C GLY A 51 0.89 -17.42 -16.40
N ALA A 52 1.59 -17.57 -15.27
CA ALA A 52 2.97 -17.12 -15.11
C ALA A 52 3.93 -17.81 -16.09
N ALA A 53 3.79 -19.12 -16.28
CA ALA A 53 4.61 -19.90 -17.22
C ALA A 53 4.38 -19.46 -18.67
N ARG A 54 3.14 -19.22 -19.09
CA ARG A 54 2.81 -18.68 -20.42
C ARG A 54 3.42 -17.30 -20.62
N ALA A 55 3.25 -16.40 -19.66
CA ALA A 55 3.83 -15.05 -19.73
C ALA A 55 5.36 -15.11 -19.88
N ALA A 56 6.03 -15.93 -19.09
CA ALA A 56 7.49 -16.11 -19.18
C ALA A 56 7.94 -16.66 -20.53
N ARG A 57 7.19 -17.59 -21.16
CA ARG A 57 7.49 -18.11 -22.48
C ARG A 57 7.32 -17.06 -23.59
N THR A 58 6.31 -16.17 -23.46
CA THR A 58 5.98 -15.16 -24.45
C THR A 58 6.85 -13.91 -24.34
N TRP A 59 7.03 -13.42 -23.13
CA TRP A 59 7.64 -12.12 -22.84
C TRP A 59 9.07 -12.22 -22.26
N GLY A 60 9.52 -13.41 -21.89
CA GLY A 60 10.78 -13.63 -21.19
C GLY A 60 10.69 -13.46 -19.68
N GLY A 61 11.82 -13.52 -19.00
CA GLY A 61 11.91 -13.52 -17.53
C GLY A 61 11.95 -12.13 -16.88
N GLY A 62 11.73 -11.06 -17.64
CA GLY A 62 11.75 -9.71 -17.09
C GLY A 62 11.60 -8.63 -18.14
N SER A 63 11.46 -7.39 -17.69
CA SER A 63 11.16 -6.20 -18.52
C SER A 63 12.41 -5.50 -19.04
N THR A 64 13.51 -6.04 -19.23
CA THR A 64 14.76 -5.57 -19.86
C THR A 64 15.10 -4.07 -19.83
N GLY A 65 14.23 -3.20 -19.28
CA GLY A 65 14.42 -1.75 -19.18
C GLY A 65 13.38 -1.07 -18.28
N SER A 66 13.51 0.24 -18.09
CA SER A 66 12.51 1.02 -17.37
C SER A 66 11.19 1.11 -18.13
N ARG A 67 10.09 1.31 -17.39
CA ARG A 67 8.72 1.40 -17.95
C ARG A 67 8.60 2.49 -19.02
N LEU A 68 9.28 3.60 -18.86
CA LEU A 68 9.24 4.74 -19.81
C LEU A 68 10.13 4.58 -21.05
N VAL A 69 10.95 3.54 -21.13
CA VAL A 69 11.84 3.29 -22.27
C VAL A 69 11.35 2.06 -23.05
N THR A 70 11.76 0.86 -22.65
CA THR A 70 11.43 -0.40 -23.31
C THR A 70 10.76 -1.43 -22.39
N GLY A 71 10.65 -1.13 -21.09
CA GLY A 71 10.17 -2.07 -20.08
C GLY A 71 8.65 -2.19 -20.00
N THR A 72 7.87 -1.37 -20.71
CA THR A 72 6.41 -1.54 -20.80
C THR A 72 6.07 -2.44 -21.97
N THR A 73 5.44 -3.57 -21.70
CA THR A 73 4.90 -4.49 -22.69
C THR A 73 3.38 -4.41 -22.73
N GLU A 74 2.75 -5.00 -23.74
CA GLU A 74 1.29 -5.12 -23.82
C GLU A 74 0.70 -5.85 -22.60
N LEU A 75 1.43 -6.83 -22.04
CA LEU A 75 1.03 -7.52 -20.82
C LEU A 75 0.83 -6.55 -19.63
N HIS A 76 1.70 -5.55 -19.49
CA HIS A 76 1.53 -4.52 -18.45
C HIS A 76 0.27 -3.68 -18.69
N THR A 77 0.06 -3.23 -19.93
CA THR A 77 -1.08 -2.40 -20.30
C THR A 77 -2.41 -3.14 -20.11
N GLU A 78 -2.45 -4.42 -20.47
CA GLU A 78 -3.63 -5.26 -20.27
C GLU A 78 -3.93 -5.47 -18.79
N LEU A 79 -2.90 -5.81 -17.98
CA LEU A 79 -3.03 -5.96 -16.53
C LEU A 79 -3.53 -4.66 -15.87
N GLU A 80 -2.98 -3.51 -16.26
CA GLU A 80 -3.40 -2.20 -15.72
C GLU A 80 -4.87 -1.91 -16.05
N ARG A 81 -5.31 -2.20 -17.29
CA ARG A 81 -6.70 -2.07 -17.69
C ARG A 81 -7.62 -2.98 -16.87
N GLU A 82 -7.24 -4.23 -16.67
CA GLU A 82 -8.04 -5.21 -15.92
C GLU A 82 -8.10 -4.87 -14.43
N LEU A 83 -6.98 -4.46 -13.82
CA LEU A 83 -6.94 -4.01 -12.43
C LEU A 83 -7.81 -2.76 -12.21
N ALA A 84 -7.73 -1.78 -13.12
CA ALA A 84 -8.58 -0.59 -13.05
C ALA A 84 -10.07 -0.98 -13.07
N GLY A 85 -10.47 -1.84 -14.01
CA GLY A 85 -11.85 -2.34 -14.12
C GLY A 85 -12.28 -3.17 -12.90
N PHE A 86 -11.42 -4.06 -12.40
CA PHE A 86 -11.71 -4.87 -11.21
C PHE A 86 -11.88 -4.00 -9.97
N CYS A 87 -10.98 -3.07 -9.73
CA CYS A 87 -11.03 -2.19 -8.56
C CYS A 87 -12.04 -1.03 -8.71
N GLY A 88 -12.60 -0.80 -9.92
CA GLY A 88 -13.53 0.29 -10.19
C GLY A 88 -12.88 1.67 -10.18
N PHE A 89 -11.67 1.78 -10.75
CA PHE A 89 -10.95 3.03 -10.98
C PHE A 89 -10.84 3.34 -12.47
N GLU A 90 -10.60 4.59 -12.83
CA GLU A 90 -10.40 5.03 -14.22
C GLU A 90 -9.11 4.49 -14.83
N ALA A 91 -8.06 4.33 -14.02
CA ALA A 91 -6.76 3.86 -14.43
C ALA A 91 -6.04 3.11 -13.30
N ALA A 92 -5.06 2.31 -13.68
CA ALA A 92 -4.11 1.68 -12.77
C ALA A 92 -2.69 1.82 -13.32
N LEU A 93 -1.70 1.78 -12.43
CA LEU A 93 -0.29 1.75 -12.76
C LEU A 93 0.39 0.65 -11.94
N VAL A 94 1.01 -0.31 -12.63
CA VAL A 94 1.74 -1.41 -11.99
C VAL A 94 3.18 -1.01 -11.72
N LEU A 95 3.63 -1.20 -10.49
CA LEU A 95 5.00 -1.01 -10.04
C LEU A 95 5.59 -2.34 -9.55
N SER A 96 6.91 -2.37 -9.35
CA SER A 96 7.65 -3.60 -8.99
C SER A 96 7.31 -4.17 -7.60
N SER A 97 6.73 -3.36 -6.73
CA SER A 97 6.30 -3.76 -5.38
C SER A 97 5.29 -2.76 -4.82
N GLY A 98 4.48 -3.18 -3.83
CA GLY A 98 3.62 -2.26 -3.07
C GLY A 98 4.43 -1.17 -2.36
N TYR A 99 5.63 -1.51 -1.87
CA TYR A 99 6.54 -0.51 -1.30
C TYR A 99 6.86 0.61 -2.30
N ALA A 100 7.27 0.26 -3.52
CA ALA A 100 7.55 1.24 -4.58
C ALA A 100 6.29 2.01 -5.00
N ALA A 101 5.12 1.37 -5.00
CA ALA A 101 3.85 1.99 -5.31
C ALA A 101 3.50 3.08 -4.29
N ASN A 102 3.64 2.80 -3.00
CA ASN A 102 3.39 3.76 -1.93
C ASN A 102 4.36 4.95 -1.98
N LEU A 103 5.66 4.68 -2.17
CA LEU A 103 6.63 5.77 -2.35
C LEU A 103 6.27 6.66 -3.54
N ALA A 104 5.96 6.06 -4.68
CA ALA A 104 5.60 6.79 -5.90
C ALA A 104 4.31 7.61 -5.70
N ALA A 105 3.27 7.02 -5.14
CA ALA A 105 1.99 7.70 -4.92
C ALA A 105 2.15 8.90 -3.98
N VAL A 106 2.75 8.71 -2.80
CA VAL A 106 2.88 9.78 -1.80
C VAL A 106 3.79 10.90 -2.32
N THR A 107 4.93 10.57 -2.94
CA THR A 107 5.85 11.60 -3.44
C THR A 107 5.27 12.38 -4.62
N ALA A 108 4.47 11.74 -5.48
CA ALA A 108 3.83 12.41 -6.61
C ALA A 108 2.67 13.31 -6.17
N LEU A 109 1.90 12.90 -5.17
CA LEU A 109 0.70 13.61 -4.72
C LEU A 109 0.99 14.67 -3.64
N ALA A 110 2.19 14.69 -3.06
CA ALA A 110 2.58 15.64 -2.03
C ALA A 110 3.80 16.48 -2.43
N PRO A 111 3.67 17.37 -3.44
CA PRO A 111 4.71 18.32 -3.79
C PRO A 111 4.97 19.33 -2.65
N HIS A 112 5.89 20.24 -2.85
CA HIS A 112 6.21 21.30 -1.89
C HIS A 112 4.95 22.11 -1.54
N GLY A 113 4.76 22.38 -0.24
CA GLY A 113 3.59 23.09 0.27
C GLY A 113 2.37 22.22 0.59
N THR A 114 2.41 20.93 0.27
CA THR A 114 1.33 19.99 0.63
C THR A 114 1.42 19.59 2.10
N ARG A 115 0.30 19.61 2.81
CA ARG A 115 0.16 18.95 4.11
C ARG A 115 -0.14 17.48 3.92
N ILE A 116 0.67 16.62 4.53
CA ILE A 116 0.45 15.18 4.55
C ILE A 116 0.00 14.79 5.95
N VAL A 117 -1.19 14.20 6.07
CA VAL A 117 -1.69 13.65 7.34
C VAL A 117 -1.59 12.14 7.27
N SER A 118 -0.65 11.55 8.03
CA SER A 118 -0.36 10.12 8.04
C SER A 118 -0.88 9.47 9.31
N ASP A 119 -1.62 8.37 9.19
CA ASP A 119 -2.01 7.57 10.34
C ASP A 119 -0.77 7.00 11.07
N ALA A 120 -0.82 6.97 12.40
CA ALA A 120 0.28 6.49 13.24
C ALA A 120 0.57 4.98 13.07
N GLY A 121 -0.42 4.19 12.63
CA GLY A 121 -0.32 2.75 12.36
C GLY A 121 0.12 2.38 10.96
N ASN A 122 0.36 3.36 10.09
CA ASN A 122 0.67 3.13 8.68
C ASN A 122 1.89 2.22 8.46
N HIS A 123 1.83 1.43 7.40
CA HIS A 123 2.95 0.62 6.94
C HIS A 123 4.21 1.47 6.66
N ALA A 124 5.39 0.88 6.88
CA ALA A 124 6.68 1.56 6.73
C ALA A 124 6.87 2.25 5.37
N SER A 125 6.34 1.68 4.28
CA SER A 125 6.42 2.28 2.95
C SER A 125 5.66 3.61 2.82
N LEU A 126 4.50 3.75 3.47
CA LEU A 126 3.76 5.01 3.54
C LEU A 126 4.52 6.04 4.37
N ILE A 127 5.07 5.63 5.51
CA ILE A 127 5.92 6.49 6.36
C ILE A 127 7.13 6.98 5.58
N ASP A 128 7.81 6.11 4.86
CA ASP A 128 8.97 6.48 4.05
C ASP A 128 8.58 7.32 2.83
N GLY A 129 7.42 7.07 2.22
CA GLY A 129 6.82 7.94 1.22
C GLY A 129 6.61 9.36 1.74
N CYS A 130 6.05 9.51 2.95
CA CYS A 130 5.87 10.80 3.61
C CYS A 130 7.22 11.53 3.88
N ARG A 131 8.26 10.78 4.27
CA ARG A 131 9.60 11.34 4.50
C ARG A 131 10.29 11.80 3.22
N LEU A 132 10.07 11.08 2.12
CA LEU A 132 10.66 11.40 0.80
C LEU A 132 9.89 12.50 0.07
N ALA A 133 8.61 12.67 0.35
CA ALA A 133 7.79 13.72 -0.23
C ALA A 133 8.31 15.12 0.16
N ARG A 134 7.99 16.10 -0.68
CA ARG A 134 8.33 17.51 -0.42
C ARG A 134 7.30 18.25 0.42
N GLY A 135 6.19 17.58 0.75
CA GLY A 135 5.17 18.08 1.66
C GLY A 135 5.63 18.03 3.12
N THR A 136 4.82 18.60 4.00
CA THR A 136 5.04 18.55 5.45
C THR A 136 4.17 17.47 6.05
N ALA A 137 4.78 16.44 6.63
CA ALA A 137 4.07 15.32 7.25
C ALA A 137 3.69 15.63 8.71
N GLN A 138 2.45 15.33 9.06
CA GLN A 138 1.90 15.34 10.40
C GLN A 138 1.30 13.97 10.69
N VAL A 139 1.62 13.37 11.83
CA VAL A 139 1.08 12.08 12.26
C VAL A 139 -0.23 12.33 12.99
N ALA A 140 -1.31 11.67 12.54
CA ALA A 140 -2.59 11.61 13.22
C ALA A 140 -2.67 10.38 14.14
N ALA A 141 -3.48 10.43 15.19
CA ALA A 141 -3.75 9.27 16.02
C ALA A 141 -4.32 8.12 15.18
N HIS A 142 -3.95 6.89 15.56
CA HIS A 142 -4.29 5.69 14.83
C HIS A 142 -5.81 5.49 14.69
N ALA A 143 -6.27 5.18 13.48
CA ALA A 143 -7.66 4.94 13.08
C ALA A 143 -8.63 6.02 13.56
N ASP A 144 -8.17 7.27 13.70
CA ASP A 144 -8.95 8.41 14.22
C ASP A 144 -9.22 9.48 13.13
N PRO A 145 -10.40 9.45 12.46
CA PRO A 145 -10.77 10.46 11.48
C PRO A 145 -10.93 11.88 12.06
N ASP A 146 -11.21 12.02 13.35
CA ASP A 146 -11.32 13.33 13.98
C ASP A 146 -9.94 13.95 14.21
N ALA A 147 -8.91 13.13 14.50
CA ALA A 147 -7.51 13.56 14.49
C ALA A 147 -7.06 14.01 13.09
N VAL A 148 -7.49 13.29 12.04
CA VAL A 148 -7.22 13.70 10.64
C VAL A 148 -7.91 15.04 10.33
N ARG A 149 -9.18 15.21 10.70
CA ARG A 149 -9.93 16.47 10.54
C ARG A 149 -9.21 17.63 11.23
N LYS A 150 -8.80 17.44 12.48
CA LYS A 150 -8.04 18.43 13.25
C LYS A 150 -6.71 18.79 12.60
N ALA A 151 -6.02 17.81 12.01
CA ALA A 151 -4.74 18.03 11.34
C ALA A 151 -4.90 18.78 10.00
N LEU A 152 -6.05 18.66 9.34
CA LEU A 152 -6.38 19.37 8.11
C LEU A 152 -6.87 20.81 8.38
N ASP A 153 -7.44 21.06 9.56
CA ASP A 153 -8.00 22.34 9.92
C ASP A 153 -6.97 23.47 9.87
N GLY A 154 -7.40 24.65 9.41
CA GLY A 154 -6.56 25.84 9.28
C GLY A 154 -5.42 25.71 8.24
N HIS A 155 -5.50 24.78 7.30
CA HIS A 155 -4.55 24.67 6.19
C HIS A 155 -5.22 25.04 4.86
N ASP A 156 -4.79 26.15 4.28
CA ASP A 156 -5.36 26.70 3.03
C ASP A 156 -4.69 26.16 1.76
N GLY A 157 -3.66 25.31 1.89
CA GLY A 157 -2.91 24.73 0.79
C GLY A 157 -3.37 23.32 0.39
N PRO A 158 -2.72 22.70 -0.58
CA PRO A 158 -3.00 21.31 -0.93
C PRO A 158 -2.73 20.38 0.25
N ALA A 159 -3.60 19.38 0.43
CA ALA A 159 -3.49 18.43 1.51
C ALA A 159 -3.80 17.00 1.04
N VAL A 160 -3.20 16.00 1.68
CA VAL A 160 -3.44 14.59 1.45
C VAL A 160 -3.42 13.82 2.76
N ALA A 161 -4.42 12.99 2.99
CA ALA A 161 -4.40 11.99 4.06
C ALA A 161 -3.92 10.66 3.51
N VAL A 162 -3.15 9.92 4.30
CA VAL A 162 -2.53 8.65 3.92
C VAL A 162 -2.81 7.62 5.01
N SER A 163 -3.40 6.47 4.65
CA SER A 163 -3.76 5.41 5.59
C SER A 163 -3.71 4.02 4.94
N ASP A 164 -3.38 2.99 5.72
CA ASP A 164 -3.79 1.63 5.38
C ASP A 164 -5.31 1.50 5.50
N THR A 165 -5.93 0.61 4.74
CA THR A 165 -7.35 0.25 4.89
C THR A 165 -7.54 -0.81 5.97
N VAL A 166 -6.60 -1.75 6.05
CA VAL A 166 -6.46 -2.77 7.09
C VAL A 166 -5.00 -2.75 7.54
N PHE A 167 -4.78 -2.54 8.81
CA PHE A 167 -3.42 -2.40 9.37
C PHE A 167 -2.78 -3.77 9.59
N SER A 168 -1.58 -3.96 9.04
CA SER A 168 -0.93 -5.27 8.94
C SER A 168 -0.54 -5.92 10.27
N VAL A 169 -0.33 -5.14 11.32
CA VAL A 169 0.15 -5.63 12.62
C VAL A 169 -1.01 -6.01 13.53
N ASP A 170 -1.97 -5.11 13.68
CA ASP A 170 -3.09 -5.29 14.62
C ASP A 170 -4.32 -5.91 13.94
N GLY A 171 -4.40 -5.88 12.61
CA GLY A 171 -5.48 -6.45 11.81
C GLY A 171 -6.78 -5.67 11.89
N ASP A 172 -6.77 -4.50 12.49
CA ASP A 172 -7.90 -3.60 12.53
C ASP A 172 -8.07 -2.81 11.23
N ALA A 173 -9.22 -2.17 11.06
CA ALA A 173 -9.57 -1.48 9.83
C ALA A 173 -9.79 0.02 10.04
N ALA A 174 -9.35 0.82 9.09
CA ALA A 174 -9.64 2.24 9.07
C ALA A 174 -11.15 2.52 8.91
N LEU A 175 -11.62 3.59 9.51
CA LEU A 175 -13.01 4.08 9.38
C LEU A 175 -13.16 4.85 8.05
N LEU A 176 -13.11 4.13 6.93
CA LEU A 176 -12.96 4.70 5.58
C LEU A 176 -14.01 5.75 5.22
N ALA A 177 -15.28 5.53 5.57
CA ALA A 177 -16.35 6.49 5.28
C ALA A 177 -16.12 7.83 5.99
N ARG A 178 -15.76 7.79 7.27
CA ARG A 178 -15.47 8.98 8.07
C ARG A 178 -14.18 9.67 7.64
N LEU A 179 -13.17 8.88 7.28
CA LEU A 179 -11.90 9.39 6.76
C LEU A 179 -12.11 10.13 5.42
N ALA A 180 -12.87 9.53 4.51
CA ALA A 180 -13.23 10.15 3.23
C ALA A 180 -14.09 11.41 3.42
N GLU A 181 -15.00 11.42 4.40
CA GLU A 181 -15.78 12.60 4.77
C GLU A 181 -14.88 13.72 5.30
N ALA A 182 -13.94 13.40 6.20
CA ALA A 182 -12.96 14.35 6.71
C ALA A 182 -12.14 14.97 5.57
N CYS A 183 -11.61 14.15 4.66
CA CYS A 183 -10.85 14.65 3.51
C CYS A 183 -11.69 15.56 2.61
N ARG A 184 -12.92 15.16 2.26
CA ARG A 184 -13.82 15.97 1.42
C ARG A 184 -14.14 17.33 2.04
N ALA A 185 -14.35 17.40 3.35
CA ALA A 185 -14.68 18.64 4.07
C ALA A 185 -13.58 19.71 3.93
N TYR A 186 -12.33 19.29 3.71
CA TYR A 186 -11.17 20.19 3.58
C TYR A 186 -10.55 20.16 2.16
N GLY A 187 -11.20 19.53 1.19
CA GLY A 187 -10.67 19.42 -0.17
C GLY A 187 -9.36 18.62 -0.25
N ALA A 188 -9.08 17.78 0.73
CA ALA A 188 -7.86 16.97 0.78
C ALA A 188 -7.99 15.70 -0.06
N GLY A 189 -6.89 15.29 -0.69
CA GLY A 189 -6.76 13.97 -1.31
C GLY A 189 -6.72 12.86 -0.26
N LEU A 190 -7.06 11.62 -0.67
CA LEU A 190 -6.97 10.43 0.18
C LEU A 190 -6.21 9.33 -0.55
N VAL A 191 -5.09 8.90 0.01
CA VAL A 191 -4.29 7.75 -0.43
C VAL A 191 -4.53 6.59 0.52
N LEU A 192 -4.96 5.46 -0.02
CA LEU A 192 -5.25 4.25 0.76
C LEU A 192 -4.37 3.09 0.27
N ASP A 193 -3.63 2.48 1.20
CA ASP A 193 -2.99 1.18 0.98
C ASP A 193 -4.02 0.08 1.29
N ASP A 194 -4.38 -0.70 0.29
CA ASP A 194 -5.37 -1.78 0.40
C ASP A 194 -4.73 -3.17 0.22
N ALA A 195 -3.45 -3.31 0.53
CA ALA A 195 -2.70 -4.56 0.38
C ALA A 195 -3.34 -5.73 1.15
N HIS A 196 -3.99 -5.47 2.26
CA HIS A 196 -4.68 -6.47 3.08
C HIS A 196 -6.19 -6.56 2.82
N GLY A 197 -6.75 -5.69 1.99
CA GLY A 197 -8.17 -5.70 1.63
C GLY A 197 -8.45 -6.22 0.23
N LEU A 198 -7.60 -5.92 -0.73
CA LEU A 198 -7.78 -6.35 -2.12
C LEU A 198 -7.76 -7.88 -2.23
N GLY A 199 -8.75 -8.46 -2.90
CA GLY A 199 -8.97 -9.89 -3.01
C GLY A 199 -9.72 -10.50 -1.81
N VAL A 200 -9.81 -9.82 -0.68
CA VAL A 200 -10.35 -10.34 0.60
C VAL A 200 -11.62 -9.62 1.01
N LEU A 201 -11.62 -8.30 0.96
CA LEU A 201 -12.71 -7.45 1.44
C LEU A 201 -13.49 -6.81 0.30
N GLY A 202 -14.69 -6.37 0.65
CA GLY A 202 -15.60 -5.69 -0.29
C GLY A 202 -16.36 -6.65 -1.20
N ASP A 203 -17.23 -6.07 -2.01
CA ASP A 203 -18.05 -6.83 -2.95
C ASP A 203 -17.16 -7.48 -4.02
N GLY A 204 -17.25 -8.80 -4.14
CA GLY A 204 -16.43 -9.58 -5.07
C GLY A 204 -14.92 -9.46 -4.83
N GLY A 205 -14.46 -9.14 -3.61
CA GLY A 205 -13.03 -9.00 -3.29
C GLY A 205 -12.36 -7.75 -3.88
N ARG A 206 -13.14 -6.73 -4.22
CA ARG A 206 -12.65 -5.52 -4.89
C ARG A 206 -11.98 -4.51 -3.95
N GLY A 207 -11.67 -4.92 -2.74
CA GLY A 207 -10.99 -4.12 -1.73
C GLY A 207 -11.90 -3.44 -0.72
N ALA A 208 -11.31 -2.97 0.37
CA ALA A 208 -12.03 -2.42 1.52
C ALA A 208 -12.89 -1.19 1.17
N ARG A 209 -12.51 -0.40 0.16
CA ARG A 209 -13.27 0.75 -0.33
C ARG A 209 -14.70 0.40 -0.77
N THR A 210 -14.93 -0.83 -1.24
CA THR A 210 -16.23 -1.27 -1.74
C THR A 210 -17.12 -1.89 -0.67
N ARG A 211 -16.68 -1.97 0.59
CA ARG A 211 -17.50 -2.44 1.70
C ARG A 211 -18.72 -1.51 1.87
N PRO A 212 -19.90 -2.05 2.24
CA PRO A 212 -21.10 -1.25 2.44
C PRO A 212 -20.93 -0.14 3.49
N ASP A 213 -20.18 -0.43 4.56
CA ASP A 213 -19.88 0.50 5.66
C ASP A 213 -18.81 1.54 5.31
N SER A 214 -18.06 1.36 4.21
CA SER A 214 -17.05 2.32 3.74
C SER A 214 -17.61 3.42 2.85
N ARG A 215 -18.87 3.28 2.37
CA ARG A 215 -19.54 4.30 1.56
C ARG A 215 -20.08 5.39 2.45
N ALA A 216 -19.80 6.66 2.14
CA ALA A 216 -20.50 7.76 2.77
C ALA A 216 -22.01 7.64 2.49
N PRO A 217 -22.89 8.02 3.43
CA PRO A 217 -24.31 8.09 3.17
C PRO A 217 -24.53 8.94 1.91
N THR A 218 -25.21 8.38 0.92
CA THR A 218 -25.67 9.15 -0.24
C THR A 218 -26.67 10.15 0.30
N THR A 219 -26.32 11.44 0.32
CA THR A 219 -27.30 12.51 0.55
C THR A 219 -28.25 12.46 -0.63
N SER A 220 -29.40 11.80 -0.44
CA SER A 220 -30.55 11.97 -1.32
C SER A 220 -31.02 13.41 -1.19
N SER A 221 -30.78 14.20 -2.23
CA SER A 221 -31.40 15.51 -2.45
C SER A 221 -32.88 15.35 -2.72
#